data_1085020653d15f7a6dc8dfad13782e8f
#
_entry.id   1085020653d15f7a6dc8dfad13782e8f
#
_cell.length_a   1.000
_cell.length_b   1.000
_cell.length_c   1.000
_cell.angle_alpha   90.00
_cell.angle_beta   90.00
_cell.angle_gamma   90.00
#
_symmetry.space_group_name_H-M   'P 1'
#
loop_
_entity.id
_entity.type
_entity.pdbx_description
1 polymer ?
#
loop_
_entity_poly.entity_id
_entity_poly.type
_entity_poly.pdbx_seq_one_letter_code
_entity_poly.pdbx_strand_id
1 'polypeptide(L)'
;MQKQHNVVAGVDMGATHIRFCLRTAEGETLHCEKKRTAEVIAPDLVSGIGEMIDEQLRRFNARCHGLVMGFPALVSKDKRTIIL
;
A
#
# COMPACT_ATOMS: atom_id res chain seq x y z
N MET A 1 11.36 21.95 14.55
CA MET A 1 10.89 21.58 13.20
C MET A 1 10.97 20.06 13.02
N GLN A 2 9.87 19.43 12.64
CA GLN A 2 9.88 17.99 12.41
C GLN A 2 10.55 17.68 11.08
N LYS A 3 11.42 16.69 11.11
CA LYS A 3 12.06 16.21 9.89
C LYS A 3 11.04 15.46 9.02
N GLN A 4 10.97 15.80 7.75
CA GLN A 4 10.16 15.06 6.79
C GLN A 4 10.88 13.78 6.37
N HIS A 5 10.18 12.66 6.46
CA HIS A 5 10.70 11.36 6.00
C HIS A 5 10.38 11.15 4.53
N ASN A 6 11.36 10.65 3.79
CA ASN A 6 11.15 10.19 2.41
C ASN A 6 10.91 8.69 2.47
N VAL A 7 9.77 8.24 1.98
CA VAL A 7 9.34 6.86 2.12
C VAL A 7 8.87 6.25 0.81
N VAL A 8 8.85 4.93 0.78
CA VAL A 8 8.18 4.14 -0.25
C VAL A 8 7.06 3.38 0.44
N ALA A 9 5.88 3.41 -0.16
CA ALA A 9 4.72 2.66 0.32
C ALA A 9 4.66 1.30 -0.36
N GLY A 10 4.44 0.26 0.41
CA GLY A 10 4.20 -1.09 -0.09
C GLY A 10 2.81 -1.54 0.31
N VAL A 11 2.03 -2.01 -0.65
CA VAL A 11 0.69 -2.54 -0.41
C VAL A 11 0.62 -3.95 -1.00
N ASP A 12 0.31 -4.92 -0.15
CA ASP A 12 0.08 -6.29 -0.58
C ASP A 12 -1.40 -6.59 -0.40
N MET A 13 -2.12 -6.69 -1.52
CA MET A 13 -3.57 -6.84 -1.52
C MET A 13 -3.95 -8.31 -1.61
N GLY A 14 -4.47 -8.86 -0.53
CA GLY A 14 -5.04 -10.19 -0.50
C GLY A 14 -6.56 -10.16 -0.61
N ALA A 15 -7.16 -11.34 -0.81
CA ALA A 15 -8.62 -11.47 -0.90
C ALA A 15 -9.31 -11.07 0.42
N THR A 16 -8.70 -11.37 1.56
CA THR A 16 -9.27 -11.14 2.89
C THR A 16 -8.67 -9.94 3.58
N HIS A 17 -7.35 -9.76 3.46
CA HIS A 17 -6.61 -8.70 4.13
C HIS A 17 -5.69 -7.96 3.19
N ILE A 18 -5.48 -6.68 3.50
CA ILE A 18 -4.49 -5.83 2.84
C ILE A 18 -3.40 -5.54 3.87
N ARG A 19 -2.15 -5.70 3.46
CA ARG A 19 -0.99 -5.29 4.26
C ARG A 19 -0.38 -4.05 3.65
N PHE A 20 -0.03 -3.11 4.50
CA PHE A 20 0.50 -1.83 4.09
C PHE A 20 1.72 -1.47 4.94
N CYS A 21 2.81 -1.10 4.30
CA CYS A 21 4.02 -0.66 5.00
C CYS A 21 4.59 0.61 4.40
N LEU A 22 5.15 1.45 5.26
CA LEU A 22 5.97 2.60 4.87
C LEU A 22 7.41 2.33 5.27
N ARG A 23 8.33 2.45 4.32
CA ARG A 23 9.77 2.30 4.56
C ARG A 23 10.54 3.53 4.12
N THR A 24 11.53 3.91 4.90
CA THR A 24 12.43 5.01 4.54
C THR A 24 13.43 4.59 3.48
N ALA A 25 14.10 5.57 2.88
CA ALA A 25 15.18 5.32 1.92
C ALA A 25 16.32 4.50 2.53
N GLU A 26 16.51 4.59 3.83
CA GLU A 26 17.53 3.84 4.56
C GLU A 26 17.10 2.41 4.91
N GLY A 27 15.87 2.03 4.54
CA GLY A 27 15.36 0.71 4.79
C GLY A 27 14.65 0.52 6.13
N GLU A 28 14.48 1.60 6.90
CA GLU A 28 13.75 1.55 8.16
C GLU A 28 12.26 1.48 7.91
N THR A 29 11.56 0.58 8.61
CA THR A 29 10.10 0.50 8.56
C THR A 29 9.50 1.49 9.56
N LEU A 30 8.80 2.49 9.07
CA LEU A 30 8.11 3.46 9.92
C LEU A 30 6.78 2.93 10.41
N HIS A 31 6.08 2.17 9.56
CA HIS A 31 4.73 1.71 9.86
C HIS A 31 4.40 0.48 9.03
N CYS A 32 3.76 -0.49 9.65
CA CYS A 32 3.12 -1.60 8.96
C CYS A 32 1.79 -1.88 9.62
N GLU A 33 0.78 -2.14 8.81
CA GLU A 33 -0.54 -2.50 9.30
C GLU A 33 -1.20 -3.53 8.40
N LYS A 34 -2.20 -4.18 8.94
CA LYS A 34 -3.01 -5.16 8.25
C LYS A 34 -4.47 -4.81 8.49
N LYS A 35 -5.21 -4.63 7.40
CA LYS A 35 -6.65 -4.32 7.48
C LYS A 35 -7.44 -5.34 6.68
N ARG A 36 -8.72 -5.48 7.00
CA ARG A 36 -9.61 -6.31 6.21
C ARG A 36 -9.85 -5.65 4.86
N THR A 37 -9.71 -6.40 3.79
CA THR A 37 -9.90 -5.89 2.44
C THR A 37 -11.26 -5.22 2.27
N ALA A 38 -12.32 -5.82 2.79
CA ALA A 38 -13.68 -5.27 2.70
C ALA A 38 -13.80 -3.87 3.30
N GLU A 39 -13.03 -3.55 4.32
CA GLU A 39 -13.06 -2.23 4.96
C GLU A 39 -12.32 -1.18 4.14
N VAL A 40 -11.29 -1.59 3.43
CA VAL A 40 -10.45 -0.66 2.66
C VAL A 40 -11.08 -0.31 1.32
N ILE A 41 -11.73 -1.26 0.66
CA ILE A 41 -12.24 -1.07 -0.70
C ILE A 41 -13.60 -0.36 -0.77
N ALA A 42 -14.18 0.03 0.33
CA ALA A 42 -15.45 0.76 0.35
C ALA A 42 -15.20 2.27 0.39
N PRO A 43 -15.79 3.12 -0.51
CA PRO A 43 -16.70 2.71 -1.58
C PRO A 43 -16.00 2.09 -2.79
N ASP A 44 -14.71 2.37 -3.01
CA ASP A 44 -13.95 1.78 -4.09
C ASP A 44 -12.50 1.58 -3.69
N LEU A 45 -11.82 0.71 -4.43
CA LEU A 45 -10.47 0.28 -4.13
C LEU A 45 -9.45 1.42 -4.15
N VAL A 46 -9.51 2.26 -5.18
CA VAL A 46 -8.52 3.33 -5.37
C VAL A 46 -8.62 4.35 -4.25
N SER A 47 -9.83 4.81 -3.96
CA SER A 47 -10.09 5.78 -2.88
C SER A 47 -9.69 5.22 -1.53
N GLY A 48 -10.03 3.97 -1.25
CA GLY A 48 -9.73 3.33 0.03
C GLY A 48 -8.23 3.18 0.27
N ILE A 49 -7.50 2.72 -0.73
CA ILE A 49 -6.03 2.60 -0.63
C ILE A 49 -5.39 3.98 -0.52
N GLY A 50 -5.85 4.94 -1.33
CA GLY A 50 -5.34 6.31 -1.27
C GLY A 50 -5.51 6.95 0.11
N GLU A 51 -6.68 6.81 0.72
CA GLU A 51 -6.94 7.33 2.06
C GLU A 51 -6.07 6.67 3.11
N MET A 52 -5.89 5.35 3.03
CA MET A 52 -5.06 4.60 3.95
C MET A 52 -3.61 5.08 3.90
N ILE A 53 -3.08 5.30 2.70
CA ILE A 53 -1.72 5.79 2.53
C ILE A 53 -1.60 7.23 3.03
N ASP A 54 -2.49 8.12 2.60
CA ASP A 54 -2.46 9.54 2.95
C ASP A 54 -2.54 9.76 4.45
N GLU A 55 -3.36 8.99 5.14
CA GLU A 55 -3.49 9.09 6.59
C GLU A 55 -2.15 8.86 7.29
N GLN A 56 -1.41 7.83 6.87
CA GLN A 56 -0.13 7.51 7.49
C GLN A 56 0.98 8.47 7.06
N LEU A 57 0.93 8.96 5.83
CA LEU A 57 1.88 9.98 5.39
C LEU A 57 1.76 11.25 6.25
N ARG A 58 0.54 11.67 6.54
CA ARG A 58 0.31 12.82 7.41
C ARG A 58 0.78 12.54 8.84
N ARG A 59 0.45 11.37 9.36
CA ARG A 59 0.80 10.98 10.73
C ARG A 59 2.32 11.00 10.97
N PHE A 60 3.09 10.51 10.01
CA PHE A 60 4.54 10.42 10.13
C PHE A 60 5.29 11.58 9.50
N ASN A 61 4.59 12.61 9.02
CA ASN A 61 5.20 13.69 8.28
C ASN A 61 6.10 13.15 7.16
N ALA A 62 5.53 12.28 6.34
CA ALA A 62 6.27 11.55 5.31
C ALA A 62 5.86 11.98 3.92
N ARG A 63 6.82 11.93 3.00
CA ARG A 63 6.62 12.17 1.59
C ARG A 63 6.84 10.85 0.83
N CYS A 64 5.84 10.43 0.09
CA CYS A 64 5.89 9.18 -0.66
C CYS A 64 6.55 9.39 -2.01
N HIS A 65 7.64 8.66 -2.27
CA HIS A 65 8.38 8.72 -3.52
C HIS A 65 8.05 7.57 -4.47
N GLY A 66 7.30 6.60 -4.01
CA GLY A 66 6.93 5.47 -4.83
C GLY A 66 5.95 4.56 -4.14
N LEU A 67 5.22 3.80 -4.93
CA LEU A 67 4.24 2.83 -4.46
C LEU A 67 4.49 1.50 -5.16
N VAL A 68 4.64 0.44 -4.37
CA VAL A 68 4.72 -0.93 -4.87
C VAL A 68 3.47 -1.66 -4.44
N MET A 69 2.74 -2.24 -5.38
CA MET A 69 1.51 -2.98 -5.08
C MET A 69 1.59 -4.41 -5.59
N GLY A 70 1.23 -5.35 -4.71
CA GLY A 70 1.04 -6.74 -5.06
C GLY A 70 -0.45 -7.09 -5.12
N PHE A 71 -0.85 -7.88 -6.10
CA PHE A 71 -2.23 -8.33 -6.27
C PHE A 71 -2.29 -9.85 -6.35
N PRO A 72 -3.33 -10.48 -5.79
CA PRO A 72 -3.59 -11.88 -6.03
C PRO A 72 -4.14 -12.04 -7.45
N ALA A 73 -3.30 -12.39 -8.38
CA ALA A 73 -3.68 -12.52 -9.78
C ALA A 73 -3.17 -13.85 -10.35
N LEU A 74 -3.95 -14.43 -11.25
CA LEU A 74 -3.53 -15.57 -12.05
C LEU A 74 -3.05 -15.06 -13.41
N VAL A 75 -1.99 -15.65 -13.91
CA VAL A 75 -1.47 -15.33 -15.22
C VAL A 75 -1.83 -16.49 -16.14
N SER A 76 -2.32 -16.20 -17.34
CA SER A 76 -2.65 -17.23 -18.33
C SER A 76 -1.41 -18.02 -18.73
N LYS A 77 -1.60 -19.22 -19.30
CA LYS A 77 -0.50 -20.10 -19.70
C LYS A 77 0.49 -19.43 -20.65
N ASP A 78 0.02 -18.57 -21.53
CA ASP A 78 0.86 -17.82 -22.46
C ASP A 78 1.49 -16.56 -21.84
N LYS A 79 1.20 -16.31 -20.59
CA LYS A 79 1.68 -15.15 -19.81
C LYS A 79 1.28 -13.79 -20.41
N ARG A 80 0.22 -13.75 -21.17
CA ARG A 80 -0.27 -12.52 -21.81
C ARG A 80 -1.44 -11.87 -21.08
N THR A 81 -2.16 -12.67 -20.30
CA THR A 81 -3.38 -12.22 -19.62
C THR A 81 -3.25 -12.40 -18.13
N ILE A 82 -3.60 -11.36 -17.38
CA ILE A 82 -3.69 -11.42 -15.93
C ILE A 82 -5.15 -11.61 -15.56
N ILE A 83 -5.44 -12.61 -14.74
CA ILE A 83 -6.79 -12.93 -14.28
C ILE A 83 -6.88 -12.52 -12.82
N LEU A 84 -7.74 -11.56 -12.53
CA LEU A 84 -7.95 -11.04 -11.17
C LEU A 84 -9.11 -11.74 -10.47
#